data_ac03ac788eb11c0911a2fe09c1126f94
#
_entry.id   ac03ac788eb11c0911a2fe09c1126f94
#
_cell.length_a   1.000
_cell.length_b   1.000
_cell.length_c   1.000
_cell.angle_alpha   90.00
_cell.angle_beta   90.00
_cell.angle_gamma   90.00
#
_symmetry.space_group_name_H-M   'P 1'
#
loop_
_entity.id
_entity.type
_entity.pdbx_description
1 polymer ?
#
loop_
_entity_poly.entity_id
_entity_poly.type
_entity_poly.pdbx_seq_one_letter_code
_entity_poly.pdbx_strand_id
1 'polypeptide(L)'
;KLIQITQLHKNKSVTTADSTSLAKQNFEFLAETKTILGYTCQKAKTIINSNTIELWYTNELQVKGAPTILGQNIGLVLEMIRNGNFVITATKIEKIKAIQPSLLLQNSTTKSNILDGVTYKDLVWKSRFTTLPIFENEIINFSDASKSNDSILRFANGTIILKKVTFPIVSKSDLLFLDLIEQSNGDAYDRTGSVFLIPQDKKQSFLDGLEKGSQTLPIYENGNGKKYQGIVATSEFAPLIELMRFFTPFGIKQYNYIQLKDKLWHVKVPYRMDITDFKTALSGKTVYVGTFIGNYDKGGHKISMNITVHPSESKLPQPNYCLPLFNTTNVMEMAGQEYATLFNHEKGLEVTFTLDKEYKNAKLRYITTGHGGWENGDEFVPKKNTLRLNGKEVFSFVPWRQDCGAYRLFNPASGNFNDGLSSSDLSRSNWCPGTATQPIDITLGNLQPGTYTLQVTIPQGAPEG
;
A
#
# COMPACT_ATOMS: atom_id res chain seq x y z
N LYS A 1 -0.16 12.43 -38.99
CA LYS A 1 -0.02 11.30 -38.05
C LYS A 1 0.88 11.71 -36.91
N LEU A 2 0.40 11.64 -35.68
CA LEU A 2 1.21 11.84 -34.47
C LEU A 2 1.83 10.50 -34.06
N ILE A 3 3.13 10.48 -33.85
CA ILE A 3 3.85 9.33 -33.30
C ILE A 3 4.45 9.77 -31.98
N GLN A 4 4.19 9.02 -30.92
CA GLN A 4 4.79 9.24 -29.62
C GLN A 4 5.67 8.05 -29.26
N ILE A 5 6.92 8.34 -28.87
CA ILE A 5 7.90 7.36 -28.47
C ILE A 5 8.37 7.75 -27.08
N THR A 6 8.33 6.81 -26.13
CA THR A 6 8.85 7.01 -24.79
C THR A 6 9.83 5.90 -24.45
N GLN A 7 10.99 6.29 -23.96
CA GLN A 7 11.95 5.36 -23.39
C GLN A 7 11.61 5.08 -21.94
N LEU A 8 11.23 3.84 -21.63
CA LEU A 8 10.84 3.43 -20.27
C LEU A 8 12.08 3.18 -19.39
N HIS A 9 13.08 2.49 -19.95
CA HIS A 9 14.36 2.16 -19.33
C HIS A 9 15.45 2.18 -20.39
N LYS A 10 16.74 2.05 -20.00
CA LYS A 10 17.89 2.18 -20.91
C LYS A 10 17.75 1.47 -22.27
N ASN A 11 17.07 0.33 -22.34
CA ASN A 11 16.96 -0.49 -23.55
C ASN A 11 15.51 -0.82 -23.94
N LYS A 12 14.50 -0.20 -23.32
CA LYS A 12 13.09 -0.47 -23.61
C LYS A 12 12.35 0.82 -23.94
N SER A 13 11.85 0.93 -25.15
CA SER A 13 10.99 2.02 -25.57
C SER A 13 9.62 1.49 -26.02
N VAL A 14 8.62 2.33 -25.91
CA VAL A 14 7.25 2.06 -26.40
C VAL A 14 6.80 3.13 -27.35
N THR A 15 6.01 2.74 -28.33
CA THR A 15 5.56 3.63 -29.40
C THR A 15 4.04 3.54 -29.52
N THR A 16 3.37 4.67 -29.70
CA THR A 16 1.97 4.75 -30.14
C THR A 16 1.84 5.69 -31.33
N ALA A 17 0.82 5.53 -32.10
CA ALA A 17 0.54 6.38 -33.26
C ALA A 17 -0.95 6.70 -33.39
N ASP A 18 -1.25 7.98 -33.60
CA ASP A 18 -2.61 8.46 -33.86
C ASP A 18 -2.62 9.27 -35.15
N SER A 19 -3.40 8.82 -36.12
CA SER A 19 -3.57 9.52 -37.42
C SER A 19 -4.57 10.67 -37.34
N THR A 20 -5.39 10.73 -36.29
CA THR A 20 -6.54 11.65 -36.17
C THR A 20 -6.35 12.74 -35.12
N SER A 21 -5.38 12.61 -34.21
CA SER A 21 -5.25 13.49 -33.03
C SER A 21 -5.08 14.97 -33.39
N LEU A 22 -4.33 15.29 -34.45
CA LEU A 22 -4.14 16.68 -34.88
C LEU A 22 -5.42 17.27 -35.54
N ALA A 23 -6.16 16.44 -36.27
CA ALA A 23 -7.40 16.89 -36.90
C ALA A 23 -8.56 17.08 -35.92
N LYS A 24 -8.48 16.42 -34.75
CA LYS A 24 -9.49 16.54 -33.69
C LYS A 24 -9.26 17.73 -32.73
N GLN A 25 -8.16 18.47 -32.92
CA GLN A 25 -7.88 19.64 -32.08
C GLN A 25 -8.68 20.83 -32.58
N ASN A 26 -9.50 21.40 -31.72
CA ASN A 26 -10.30 22.59 -32.01
C ASN A 26 -9.73 23.76 -31.22
N PHE A 27 -9.49 24.88 -31.93
CA PHE A 27 -9.02 26.12 -31.36
C PHE A 27 -9.95 27.27 -31.72
N GLU A 28 -10.20 28.15 -30.78
CA GLU A 28 -10.72 29.48 -30.97
C GLU A 28 -9.52 30.38 -31.32
N PHE A 29 -9.52 30.96 -32.51
CA PHE A 29 -8.48 31.88 -32.94
C PHE A 29 -8.88 33.32 -32.56
N LEU A 30 -8.02 34.01 -31.86
CA LEU A 30 -8.31 35.36 -31.32
C LEU A 30 -7.47 36.42 -32.06
N ALA A 31 -7.98 37.64 -32.12
CA ALA A 31 -7.29 38.74 -32.78
C ALA A 31 -6.11 39.32 -31.99
N GLU A 32 -5.93 38.88 -30.76
CA GLU A 32 -4.82 39.30 -29.91
C GLU A 32 -3.48 38.91 -30.47
N THR A 33 -2.53 39.83 -30.45
CA THR A 33 -1.14 39.61 -30.87
C THR A 33 -0.16 40.04 -29.82
N LYS A 34 1.03 39.38 -29.79
CA LYS A 34 2.19 39.81 -29.02
C LYS A 34 3.46 39.41 -29.72
N THR A 35 4.57 40.07 -29.38
CA THR A 35 5.90 39.75 -29.93
C THR A 35 6.65 38.79 -28.98
N ILE A 36 7.13 37.65 -29.50
CA ILE A 36 7.99 36.72 -28.79
C ILE A 36 9.22 36.44 -29.66
N LEU A 37 10.40 36.64 -29.13
CA LEU A 37 11.67 36.45 -29.81
C LEU A 37 11.77 37.24 -31.18
N GLY A 38 11.07 38.38 -31.29
CA GLY A 38 11.06 39.19 -32.49
C GLY A 38 9.98 38.79 -33.53
N TYR A 39 9.19 37.75 -33.27
CA TYR A 39 8.13 37.30 -34.17
C TYR A 39 6.76 37.72 -33.63
N THR A 40 5.88 38.15 -34.53
CA THR A 40 4.47 38.46 -34.19
C THR A 40 3.72 37.14 -34.01
N CYS A 41 3.20 36.91 -32.82
CA CYS A 41 2.42 35.74 -32.46
C CYS A 41 0.94 36.10 -32.35
N GLN A 42 0.09 35.24 -32.91
CA GLN A 42 -1.37 35.29 -32.74
C GLN A 42 -1.77 34.34 -31.63
N LYS A 43 -2.92 34.60 -31.00
CA LYS A 43 -3.45 33.81 -29.91
C LYS A 43 -4.45 32.75 -30.41
N ALA A 44 -4.29 31.53 -29.94
CA ALA A 44 -5.31 30.47 -30.07
C ALA A 44 -5.65 29.94 -28.67
N LYS A 45 -6.91 29.60 -28.44
CA LYS A 45 -7.41 29.11 -27.16
C LYS A 45 -8.18 27.80 -27.32
N THR A 46 -8.05 26.93 -26.36
CA THR A 46 -8.85 25.70 -26.27
C THR A 46 -9.13 25.35 -24.81
N ILE A 47 -10.16 24.54 -24.57
CA ILE A 47 -10.48 24.01 -23.24
C ILE A 47 -10.44 22.48 -23.33
N ILE A 48 -9.61 21.86 -22.48
CA ILE A 48 -9.47 20.41 -22.40
C ILE A 48 -9.59 19.99 -20.94
N ASN A 49 -10.57 19.13 -20.62
CA ASN A 49 -10.84 18.66 -19.25
C ASN A 49 -10.87 19.82 -18.23
N SER A 50 -11.65 20.85 -18.53
CA SER A 50 -11.78 22.08 -17.73
C SER A 50 -10.51 22.94 -17.61
N ASN A 51 -9.43 22.60 -18.29
CA ASN A 51 -8.24 23.46 -18.34
C ASN A 51 -8.32 24.39 -19.55
N THR A 52 -8.19 25.68 -19.29
CA THR A 52 -8.01 26.69 -20.34
C THR A 52 -6.56 26.67 -20.79
N ILE A 53 -6.34 26.48 -22.10
CA ILE A 53 -5.01 26.45 -22.71
C ILE A 53 -4.96 27.54 -23.78
N GLU A 54 -4.01 28.44 -23.64
CA GLU A 54 -3.74 29.52 -24.59
C GLU A 54 -2.39 29.21 -25.28
N LEU A 55 -2.40 29.34 -26.61
CA LEU A 55 -1.21 29.15 -27.45
C LEU A 55 -0.92 30.43 -28.20
N TRP A 56 0.33 30.89 -28.13
CA TRP A 56 0.83 32.00 -28.91
C TRP A 56 1.71 31.46 -30.01
N TYR A 57 1.29 31.55 -31.25
CA TYR A 57 1.93 30.96 -32.42
C TYR A 57 2.22 31.99 -33.51
N THR A 58 3.25 31.72 -34.32
CA THR A 58 3.62 32.53 -35.47
C THR A 58 3.66 31.70 -36.74
N ASN A 59 3.28 32.31 -37.87
CA ASN A 59 3.42 31.78 -39.21
C ASN A 59 4.51 32.47 -40.02
N GLU A 60 5.27 33.41 -39.44
CA GLU A 60 6.36 34.11 -40.12
C GLU A 60 7.55 33.19 -40.48
N LEU A 61 7.67 32.07 -39.74
CA LEU A 61 8.74 31.09 -39.94
C LEU A 61 8.17 29.89 -40.68
N GLN A 62 7.64 29.76 -41.68
CA GLN A 62 7.16 28.62 -42.49
C GLN A 62 7.43 27.21 -41.91
N VAL A 63 7.51 27.11 -40.58
CA VAL A 63 7.67 25.87 -39.82
C VAL A 63 6.53 25.71 -38.81
N LYS A 64 6.12 24.47 -38.56
CA LYS A 64 5.09 24.14 -37.60
C LYS A 64 5.67 23.34 -36.45
N GLY A 65 5.22 23.60 -35.25
CA GLY A 65 5.63 22.89 -34.05
C GLY A 65 5.06 23.50 -32.79
N ALA A 66 5.09 22.75 -31.71
CA ALA A 66 4.62 23.18 -30.43
C ALA A 66 5.39 22.43 -29.30
N PRO A 67 5.46 23.00 -28.10
CA PRO A 67 6.13 22.35 -26.98
C PRO A 67 5.40 21.10 -26.48
N THR A 68 4.15 20.92 -26.93
CA THR A 68 3.32 19.74 -26.62
C THR A 68 2.67 19.20 -27.89
N ILE A 69 1.80 18.19 -27.74
CA ILE A 69 0.99 17.68 -28.87
C ILE A 69 -0.07 18.69 -29.37
N LEU A 70 -0.37 19.72 -28.60
CA LEU A 70 -1.36 20.73 -28.94
C LEU A 70 -0.74 21.82 -29.81
N GLY A 71 -1.47 22.19 -30.88
CA GLY A 71 -1.12 23.30 -31.76
C GLY A 71 0.00 23.00 -32.76
N GLN A 72 0.43 21.75 -32.92
CA GLN A 72 1.52 21.41 -33.87
C GLN A 72 1.22 21.68 -35.33
N ASN A 73 -0.03 21.95 -35.68
CA ASN A 73 -0.48 22.19 -37.06
C ASN A 73 -0.91 23.62 -37.35
N ILE A 74 -1.00 24.51 -36.34
CA ILE A 74 -1.48 25.90 -36.52
C ILE A 74 -0.37 26.88 -36.87
N GLY A 75 0.88 26.58 -36.61
CA GLY A 75 2.07 27.39 -36.80
C GLY A 75 3.18 26.95 -35.87
N LEU A 76 4.20 27.78 -35.65
CA LEU A 76 5.21 27.58 -34.61
C LEU A 76 4.72 28.19 -33.30
N VAL A 77 4.37 27.38 -32.33
CA VAL A 77 3.92 27.82 -31.00
C VAL A 77 5.13 28.21 -30.17
N LEU A 78 5.23 29.47 -29.83
CA LEU A 78 6.34 30.03 -29.03
C LEU A 78 6.01 30.15 -27.55
N GLU A 79 4.71 30.14 -27.19
CA GLU A 79 4.31 30.10 -25.79
C GLU A 79 3.00 29.34 -25.62
N MET A 80 2.94 28.55 -24.56
CA MET A 80 1.74 27.88 -24.09
C MET A 80 1.47 28.24 -22.63
N ILE A 81 0.25 28.65 -22.34
CA ILE A 81 -0.22 28.99 -21.00
C ILE A 81 -1.39 28.08 -20.65
N ARG A 82 -1.35 27.43 -19.48
CA ARG A 82 -2.45 26.62 -18.95
C ARG A 82 -2.94 27.23 -17.65
N ASN A 83 -4.23 27.55 -17.60
CA ASN A 83 -4.92 28.16 -16.44
C ASN A 83 -4.23 29.42 -15.89
N GLY A 84 -3.47 30.15 -16.69
CA GLY A 84 -2.77 31.37 -16.29
C GLY A 84 -1.54 31.18 -15.40
N ASN A 85 -1.27 29.95 -14.93
CA ASN A 85 -0.23 29.68 -13.93
C ASN A 85 0.84 28.67 -14.36
N PHE A 86 0.62 27.93 -15.43
CA PHE A 86 1.64 27.05 -16.01
C PHE A 86 2.02 27.59 -17.39
N VAL A 87 3.27 28.01 -17.55
CA VAL A 87 3.74 28.68 -18.77
C VAL A 87 4.97 27.97 -19.33
N ILE A 88 4.94 27.70 -20.63
CA ILE A 88 6.11 27.25 -21.39
C ILE A 88 6.37 28.31 -22.45
N THR A 89 7.51 28.97 -22.43
CA THR A 89 7.89 30.00 -23.40
C THR A 89 9.21 29.62 -24.07
N ALA A 90 9.28 29.78 -25.40
CA ALA A 90 10.51 29.64 -26.16
C ALA A 90 11.51 30.74 -25.74
N THR A 91 12.72 30.34 -25.43
CA THR A 91 13.80 31.28 -25.03
C THR A 91 14.77 31.57 -26.17
N LYS A 92 14.80 30.74 -27.20
CA LYS A 92 15.72 30.89 -28.36
C LYS A 92 15.20 30.13 -29.57
N ILE A 93 15.42 30.70 -30.74
CA ILE A 93 15.22 30.05 -32.06
C ILE A 93 16.51 30.10 -32.82
N GLU A 94 16.99 28.96 -33.28
CA GLU A 94 18.23 28.84 -34.05
C GLU A 94 18.00 28.03 -35.32
N LYS A 95 18.54 28.50 -36.45
CA LYS A 95 18.61 27.76 -37.69
C LYS A 95 19.79 26.81 -37.64
N ILE A 96 19.55 25.53 -37.68
CA ILE A 96 20.59 24.48 -37.69
C ILE A 96 20.88 24.05 -39.12
N LYS A 97 22.18 23.79 -39.43
CA LYS A 97 22.61 23.34 -40.76
C LYS A 97 22.32 21.86 -41.02
N ALA A 98 22.28 21.05 -39.99
CA ALA A 98 21.96 19.62 -40.04
C ALA A 98 21.27 19.18 -38.77
N ILE A 99 20.32 18.23 -38.87
CA ILE A 99 19.66 17.61 -37.71
C ILE A 99 20.67 16.65 -37.06
N GLN A 100 20.87 16.81 -35.76
CA GLN A 100 21.73 15.86 -35.02
C GLN A 100 21.12 14.44 -35.11
N PRO A 101 21.96 13.40 -35.35
CA PRO A 101 21.48 12.02 -35.45
C PRO A 101 20.64 11.55 -34.28
N SER A 102 20.93 12.08 -33.07
CA SER A 102 20.15 11.79 -31.84
C SER A 102 18.73 12.31 -31.85
N LEU A 103 18.39 13.29 -32.69
CA LEU A 103 17.08 13.87 -32.87
C LEU A 103 16.29 13.21 -34.03
N LEU A 104 16.97 12.41 -34.85
CA LEU A 104 16.32 11.65 -35.89
C LEU A 104 15.64 10.41 -35.27
N LEU A 105 14.39 10.17 -35.63
CA LEU A 105 13.74 8.91 -35.36
C LEU A 105 14.55 7.79 -36.02
N GLN A 106 15.27 7.00 -35.23
CA GLN A 106 16.01 5.86 -35.77
C GLN A 106 15.02 4.88 -36.43
N ASN A 107 15.28 4.45 -37.64
CA ASN A 107 14.45 3.53 -38.40
C ASN A 107 14.20 2.19 -37.67
N SER A 108 15.04 1.85 -36.70
CA SER A 108 14.85 0.69 -35.84
C SER A 108 13.64 0.79 -34.90
N THR A 109 13.15 2.01 -34.59
CA THR A 109 11.99 2.22 -33.73
C THR A 109 10.66 2.09 -34.48
N THR A 110 10.68 2.16 -35.83
CA THR A 110 9.47 2.01 -36.64
C THR A 110 8.99 0.56 -36.76
N LYS A 111 9.82 -0.42 -36.41
CA LYS A 111 9.44 -1.85 -36.35
C LYS A 111 8.99 -2.33 -34.96
N SER A 112 9.06 -1.48 -33.92
CA SER A 112 8.46 -1.81 -32.62
C SER A 112 6.94 -1.88 -32.77
N ASN A 113 6.32 -2.85 -32.14
CA ASN A 113 4.86 -2.97 -32.11
C ASN A 113 4.24 -1.64 -31.66
N ILE A 114 3.47 -1.03 -32.55
CA ILE A 114 2.71 0.18 -32.23
C ILE A 114 1.59 -0.23 -31.29
N LEU A 115 1.61 0.31 -30.10
CA LEU A 115 0.62 0.08 -29.06
C LEU A 115 -0.60 0.99 -29.28
N ASP A 116 -1.77 0.51 -28.85
CA ASP A 116 -2.92 1.40 -28.68
C ASP A 116 -2.62 2.48 -27.62
N GLY A 117 -3.35 3.59 -27.68
CA GLY A 117 -3.06 4.75 -26.84
C GLY A 117 -3.26 4.50 -25.34
N VAL A 118 -4.14 3.56 -24.95
CA VAL A 118 -4.41 3.23 -23.54
C VAL A 118 -3.27 2.39 -22.98
N THR A 119 -2.90 1.32 -23.67
CA THR A 119 -1.75 0.47 -23.31
C THR A 119 -0.44 1.27 -23.24
N TYR A 120 -0.21 2.15 -24.23
CA TYR A 120 0.96 3.04 -24.19
C TYR A 120 0.99 3.92 -22.95
N LYS A 121 -0.13 4.59 -22.63
CA LYS A 121 -0.22 5.46 -21.44
C LYS A 121 -0.01 4.68 -20.14
N ASP A 122 -0.57 3.50 -20.04
CA ASP A 122 -0.42 2.62 -18.87
C ASP A 122 1.06 2.25 -18.64
N LEU A 123 1.75 1.83 -19.70
CA LEU A 123 3.18 1.49 -19.62
C LEU A 123 4.06 2.69 -19.26
N VAL A 124 3.80 3.85 -19.89
CA VAL A 124 4.52 5.09 -19.57
C VAL A 124 4.26 5.52 -18.13
N TRP A 125 3.03 5.38 -17.64
CA TRP A 125 2.70 5.70 -16.26
C TRP A 125 3.39 4.77 -15.27
N LYS A 126 3.32 3.46 -15.52
CA LYS A 126 3.98 2.44 -14.68
C LYS A 126 5.49 2.54 -14.66
N SER A 127 6.13 3.08 -15.71
CA SER A 127 7.57 3.29 -15.74
C SER A 127 8.06 4.42 -14.81
N ARG A 128 7.16 5.23 -14.25
CA ARG A 128 7.50 6.34 -13.36
C ARG A 128 7.76 5.90 -11.92
N PHE A 129 7.41 4.67 -11.58
CA PHE A 129 7.64 4.11 -10.25
C PHE A 129 8.30 2.74 -10.34
N THR A 130 9.00 2.37 -9.28
CA THR A 130 9.65 1.06 -9.18
C THR A 130 8.69 0.07 -8.53
N THR A 131 8.49 -1.08 -9.17
CA THR A 131 7.73 -2.19 -8.60
C THR A 131 8.68 -3.28 -8.14
N LEU A 132 8.56 -3.67 -6.88
CA LEU A 132 9.28 -4.78 -6.25
C LEU A 132 8.30 -5.94 -6.06
N PRO A 133 8.36 -7.00 -6.90
CA PRO A 133 7.51 -8.18 -6.72
C PRO A 133 8.00 -8.98 -5.49
N ILE A 134 7.10 -9.17 -4.53
CA ILE A 134 7.39 -9.93 -3.30
C ILE A 134 6.89 -11.36 -3.48
N PHE A 135 5.59 -11.53 -3.67
CA PHE A 135 4.97 -12.84 -3.91
C PHE A 135 4.18 -12.83 -5.23
N GLU A 136 4.18 -13.96 -5.92
CA GLU A 136 3.41 -14.13 -7.16
C GLU A 136 2.67 -15.47 -7.11
N ASN A 137 1.34 -15.40 -6.97
CA ASN A 137 0.46 -16.56 -6.87
C ASN A 137 0.86 -17.59 -5.80
N GLU A 138 1.46 -17.10 -4.69
CA GLU A 138 1.88 -17.97 -3.58
C GLU A 138 0.68 -18.45 -2.77
N ILE A 139 0.74 -19.72 -2.36
CA ILE A 139 -0.30 -20.33 -1.53
C ILE A 139 0.09 -20.20 -0.06
N ILE A 140 -0.87 -19.75 0.75
CA ILE A 140 -0.81 -19.74 2.21
C ILE A 140 -1.92 -20.66 2.70
N ASN A 141 -1.56 -21.81 3.24
CA ASN A 141 -2.49 -22.87 3.62
C ASN A 141 -2.06 -23.54 4.93
N PHE A 142 -2.87 -24.45 5.45
CA PHE A 142 -2.50 -25.28 6.58
C PHE A 142 -2.30 -26.72 6.13
N SER A 143 -1.06 -27.11 5.92
CA SER A 143 -0.71 -28.43 5.42
C SER A 143 0.73 -28.83 5.76
N ASP A 144 0.91 -30.05 6.23
CA ASP A 144 2.25 -30.63 6.46
C ASP A 144 3.06 -30.78 5.17
N ALA A 145 2.41 -30.73 4.00
CA ALA A 145 3.06 -30.74 2.70
C ALA A 145 3.66 -29.39 2.31
N SER A 146 3.31 -28.31 3.02
CA SER A 146 3.82 -26.96 2.74
C SER A 146 5.27 -26.83 3.23
N LYS A 147 6.20 -26.88 2.31
CA LYS A 147 7.65 -26.83 2.60
C LYS A 147 8.28 -25.57 2.02
N SER A 148 9.32 -25.09 2.70
CA SER A 148 10.17 -24.00 2.20
C SER A 148 10.89 -24.43 0.91
N ASN A 149 11.21 -23.45 0.07
CA ASN A 149 12.09 -23.57 -1.07
C ASN A 149 13.17 -22.49 -1.03
N ASP A 150 14.03 -22.41 -2.04
CA ASP A 150 15.16 -21.46 -2.07
C ASP A 150 14.73 -19.99 -2.01
N SER A 151 13.49 -19.66 -2.40
CA SER A 151 12.99 -18.30 -2.49
C SER A 151 11.98 -17.94 -1.40
N ILE A 152 11.20 -18.90 -0.93
CA ILE A 152 10.09 -18.71 0.00
C ILE A 152 10.26 -19.64 1.19
N LEU A 153 10.42 -19.08 2.38
CA LEU A 153 10.37 -19.82 3.63
C LEU A 153 8.93 -20.00 4.09
N ARG A 154 8.59 -21.18 4.61
CA ARG A 154 7.25 -21.52 5.09
C ARG A 154 7.34 -22.05 6.51
N PHE A 155 6.46 -21.54 7.38
CA PHE A 155 6.39 -21.91 8.79
C PHE A 155 4.96 -22.16 9.22
N ALA A 156 4.78 -22.74 10.40
CA ALA A 156 3.48 -23.05 11.00
C ALA A 156 2.56 -23.77 10.00
N ASN A 157 3.05 -24.87 9.44
CA ASN A 157 2.37 -25.70 8.43
C ASN A 157 1.95 -24.94 7.16
N GLY A 158 2.62 -23.81 6.85
CA GLY A 158 2.39 -23.05 5.63
C GLY A 158 1.49 -21.82 5.82
N THR A 159 0.96 -21.57 7.02
CA THR A 159 0.16 -20.35 7.32
C THR A 159 1.01 -19.08 7.31
N ILE A 160 2.32 -19.20 7.38
CA ILE A 160 3.28 -18.09 7.31
C ILE A 160 4.21 -18.34 6.12
N ILE A 161 4.34 -17.34 5.26
CA ILE A 161 5.36 -17.33 4.21
C ILE A 161 6.26 -16.10 4.37
N LEU A 162 7.57 -16.30 4.14
CA LEU A 162 8.55 -15.22 4.19
C LEU A 162 9.40 -15.20 2.91
N LYS A 163 9.78 -14.01 2.50
CA LYS A 163 10.79 -13.79 1.46
C LYS A 163 11.85 -12.80 1.94
N LYS A 164 13.12 -13.12 1.71
CA LYS A 164 14.23 -12.19 1.92
C LYS A 164 14.32 -11.23 0.74
N VAL A 165 14.22 -9.93 0.98
CA VAL A 165 14.15 -8.89 -0.05
C VAL A 165 15.16 -7.81 0.22
N THR A 166 15.93 -7.44 -0.81
CA THR A 166 16.82 -6.27 -0.76
C THR A 166 16.11 -5.07 -1.40
N PHE A 167 15.83 -4.06 -0.60
CA PHE A 167 15.17 -2.85 -1.06
C PHE A 167 16.17 -1.87 -1.69
N PRO A 168 15.78 -1.13 -2.73
CA PRO A 168 16.57 -0.04 -3.26
C PRO A 168 16.70 1.08 -2.23
N ILE A 169 17.69 1.94 -2.41
CA ILE A 169 17.74 3.21 -1.68
C ILE A 169 16.56 4.06 -2.14
N VAL A 170 15.75 4.50 -1.21
CA VAL A 170 14.53 5.29 -1.43
C VAL A 170 14.79 6.72 -0.97
N SER A 171 14.42 7.71 -1.80
CA SER A 171 14.54 9.12 -1.46
C SER A 171 13.63 9.52 -0.30
N LYS A 172 14.00 10.59 0.43
CA LYS A 172 13.18 11.09 1.56
C LYS A 172 11.76 11.49 1.14
N SER A 173 11.59 12.01 -0.07
CA SER A 173 10.29 12.43 -0.59
C SER A 173 9.45 11.31 -1.20
N ASP A 174 10.05 10.18 -1.57
CA ASP A 174 9.33 9.09 -2.24
C ASP A 174 8.24 8.50 -1.35
N LEU A 175 7.19 7.98 -1.98
CA LEU A 175 6.09 7.30 -1.32
C LEU A 175 6.17 5.79 -1.57
N LEU A 176 5.82 5.00 -0.58
CA LEU A 176 5.82 3.55 -0.65
C LEU A 176 4.40 3.01 -0.45
N PHE A 177 3.98 2.13 -1.36
CA PHE A 177 2.68 1.44 -1.23
C PHE A 177 2.89 -0.07 -1.32
N LEU A 178 2.13 -0.77 -0.50
CA LEU A 178 2.01 -2.22 -0.54
C LEU A 178 0.68 -2.56 -1.21
N ASP A 179 0.74 -3.36 -2.27
CA ASP A 179 -0.39 -3.87 -3.02
C ASP A 179 -0.45 -5.39 -2.86
N LEU A 180 -1.55 -5.90 -2.34
CA LEU A 180 -1.83 -7.31 -2.17
C LEU A 180 -3.11 -7.68 -2.93
N ILE A 181 -3.06 -8.76 -3.70
CA ILE A 181 -4.24 -9.40 -4.28
C ILE A 181 -4.37 -10.75 -3.63
N GLU A 182 -5.52 -11.02 -3.05
CA GLU A 182 -5.85 -12.29 -2.40
C GLU A 182 -7.04 -12.95 -3.08
N GLN A 183 -7.10 -14.26 -3.06
CA GLN A 183 -8.27 -15.06 -3.40
C GLN A 183 -8.27 -16.37 -2.60
N SER A 184 -9.47 -16.84 -2.22
CA SER A 184 -9.62 -18.18 -1.66
C SER A 184 -9.12 -19.24 -2.64
N ASN A 185 -8.37 -20.22 -2.13
CA ASN A 185 -7.93 -21.42 -2.85
C ASN A 185 -8.53 -22.69 -2.25
N GLY A 186 -9.50 -22.56 -1.35
CA GLY A 186 -10.16 -23.68 -0.66
C GLY A 186 -10.84 -23.24 0.63
N ASP A 187 -10.20 -22.38 1.40
CA ASP A 187 -10.77 -21.88 2.64
C ASP A 187 -12.04 -21.05 2.38
N ALA A 188 -13.06 -21.33 3.17
CA ALA A 188 -14.39 -20.74 3.04
C ALA A 188 -14.57 -19.50 3.91
N TYR A 189 -13.69 -19.27 4.89
CA TYR A 189 -13.93 -18.33 5.98
C TYR A 189 -13.11 -17.05 5.85
N ASP A 190 -13.61 -16.02 6.51
CA ASP A 190 -12.92 -14.75 6.74
C ASP A 190 -11.80 -14.95 7.78
N ARG A 191 -10.58 -14.76 7.36
CA ARG A 191 -9.39 -14.99 8.17
C ARG A 191 -8.63 -13.71 8.44
N THR A 192 -8.06 -13.60 9.64
CA THR A 192 -7.07 -12.57 9.91
C THR A 192 -5.83 -12.79 9.05
N GLY A 193 -5.44 -11.75 8.31
CA GLY A 193 -4.20 -11.69 7.58
C GLY A 193 -3.33 -10.54 8.04
N SER A 194 -2.02 -10.71 7.95
CA SER A 194 -1.04 -9.69 8.27
C SER A 194 0.13 -9.73 7.32
N VAL A 195 0.52 -8.58 6.78
CA VAL A 195 1.80 -8.40 6.09
C VAL A 195 2.74 -7.67 7.04
N PHE A 196 3.95 -8.21 7.21
CA PHE A 196 4.88 -7.71 8.22
C PHE A 196 6.35 -7.77 7.77
N LEU A 197 7.19 -7.02 8.49
CA LEU A 197 8.65 -7.12 8.44
C LEU A 197 9.15 -7.78 9.71
N ILE A 198 10.24 -8.56 9.58
CA ILE A 198 11.00 -9.07 10.72
C ILE A 198 12.25 -8.20 10.89
N PRO A 199 12.34 -7.33 11.91
CA PRO A 199 13.56 -6.58 12.21
C PRO A 199 14.74 -7.52 12.50
N GLN A 200 15.94 -7.15 12.01
CA GLN A 200 17.16 -7.91 12.15
C GLN A 200 18.28 -7.13 12.84
N ASP A 201 17.94 -6.03 13.49
CA ASP A 201 18.88 -5.08 14.10
C ASP A 201 19.15 -5.36 15.58
N LYS A 202 18.51 -6.38 16.15
CA LYS A 202 18.69 -6.86 17.53
C LYS A 202 19.36 -8.22 17.55
N LYS A 203 19.84 -8.63 18.73
CA LYS A 203 20.48 -9.94 18.95
C LYS A 203 19.55 -11.12 18.65
N GLN A 204 18.27 -10.94 18.92
CA GLN A 204 17.21 -11.91 18.70
C GLN A 204 16.12 -11.29 17.83
N SER A 205 15.59 -12.07 16.89
CA SER A 205 14.51 -11.68 16.01
C SER A 205 13.34 -12.65 16.08
N PHE A 206 12.20 -12.27 15.53
CA PHE A 206 11.05 -13.16 15.42
C PHE A 206 11.33 -14.38 14.53
N LEU A 207 12.33 -14.28 13.62
CA LEU A 207 12.77 -15.42 12.81
C LEU A 207 13.32 -16.57 13.67
N ASP A 208 14.01 -16.25 14.79
CA ASP A 208 14.48 -17.29 15.72
C ASP A 208 13.31 -18.12 16.26
N GLY A 209 12.18 -17.48 16.58
CA GLY A 209 10.98 -18.19 17.03
C GLY A 209 10.36 -19.05 15.96
N LEU A 210 10.37 -18.57 14.70
CA LEU A 210 9.86 -19.34 13.56
C LEU A 210 10.72 -20.58 13.27
N GLU A 211 12.05 -20.46 13.37
CA GLU A 211 13.00 -21.54 13.07
C GLU A 211 13.18 -22.52 14.23
N LYS A 212 13.14 -22.03 15.48
CA LYS A 212 13.52 -22.80 16.68
C LYS A 212 12.37 -23.04 17.64
N GLY A 213 11.19 -22.46 17.35
CA GLY A 213 9.98 -22.55 18.18
C GLY A 213 9.73 -21.30 19.04
N SER A 214 8.44 -21.04 19.30
CA SER A 214 7.97 -19.84 20.02
C SER A 214 8.58 -19.69 21.40
N GLN A 215 8.94 -20.79 22.07
CA GLN A 215 9.55 -20.81 23.39
C GLN A 215 10.93 -20.11 23.44
N THR A 216 11.57 -19.89 22.29
CA THR A 216 12.86 -19.15 22.23
C THR A 216 12.68 -17.64 22.28
N LEU A 217 11.47 -17.14 22.04
CA LEU A 217 11.17 -15.72 22.02
C LEU A 217 11.05 -15.18 23.45
N PRO A 218 11.31 -13.88 23.68
CA PRO A 218 11.13 -13.24 24.96
C PRO A 218 9.71 -13.41 25.49
N ILE A 219 9.59 -13.67 26.78
CA ILE A 219 8.31 -13.88 27.45
C ILE A 219 7.84 -12.55 28.05
N TYR A 220 6.58 -12.22 27.79
CA TYR A 220 5.85 -11.18 28.48
C TYR A 220 4.83 -11.81 29.44
N GLU A 221 4.73 -11.27 30.64
CA GLU A 221 3.75 -11.65 31.68
C GLU A 221 3.08 -10.40 32.22
N ASN A 222 1.78 -10.42 32.39
CA ASN A 222 1.01 -9.30 32.95
C ASN A 222 0.41 -9.59 34.33
N GLY A 223 0.73 -10.75 34.91
CA GLY A 223 0.26 -11.15 36.23
C GLY A 223 -0.95 -12.10 36.20
N ASN A 224 -1.47 -12.47 35.04
CA ASN A 224 -2.58 -13.42 34.91
C ASN A 224 -2.17 -14.91 34.93
N GLY A 225 -0.88 -15.20 35.17
CA GLY A 225 -0.33 -16.55 35.19
C GLY A 225 -0.04 -17.16 33.81
N LYS A 226 -0.25 -16.40 32.73
CA LYS A 226 0.05 -16.83 31.35
C LYS A 226 1.34 -16.20 30.85
N LYS A 227 1.96 -16.88 29.88
CA LYS A 227 3.22 -16.47 29.23
C LYS A 227 2.95 -16.19 27.75
N TYR A 228 3.33 -15.01 27.29
CA TYR A 228 3.11 -14.54 25.91
C TYR A 228 4.46 -14.32 25.24
N GLN A 229 4.71 -15.03 24.12
CA GLN A 229 6.03 -15.09 23.49
C GLN A 229 6.16 -14.08 22.37
N GLY A 230 7.25 -13.29 22.39
CA GLY A 230 7.68 -12.45 21.25
C GLY A 230 6.76 -11.28 20.93
N ILE A 231 5.96 -10.79 21.87
CA ILE A 231 4.99 -9.73 21.63
C ILE A 231 5.51 -8.32 21.95
N VAL A 232 6.42 -8.19 22.93
CA VAL A 232 6.90 -6.91 23.45
C VAL A 232 8.39 -6.73 23.16
N ALA A 233 8.77 -5.52 22.75
CA ALA A 233 10.17 -5.16 22.55
C ALA A 233 10.97 -5.25 23.85
N THR A 234 12.22 -5.70 23.73
CA THR A 234 13.22 -5.69 24.81
C THR A 234 14.51 -5.02 24.33
N SER A 235 15.54 -4.92 25.19
CA SER A 235 16.86 -4.47 24.76
C SER A 235 17.45 -5.35 23.63
N GLU A 236 17.15 -6.65 23.66
CA GLU A 236 17.72 -7.67 22.78
C GLU A 236 16.79 -8.14 21.65
N PHE A 237 15.53 -7.73 21.67
CA PHE A 237 14.49 -8.22 20.75
C PHE A 237 13.61 -7.08 20.22
N ALA A 238 13.29 -7.12 18.94
CA ALA A 238 12.28 -6.27 18.32
C ALA A 238 11.12 -7.15 17.79
N PRO A 239 9.86 -6.83 18.14
CA PRO A 239 8.71 -7.54 17.60
C PRO A 239 8.51 -7.27 16.09
N LEU A 240 7.59 -7.96 15.47
CA LEU A 240 7.20 -7.73 14.08
C LEU A 240 6.75 -6.29 13.86
N ILE A 241 7.12 -5.72 12.71
CA ILE A 241 6.56 -4.46 12.21
C ILE A 241 5.44 -4.82 11.24
N GLU A 242 4.20 -4.59 11.65
CA GLU A 242 3.05 -4.85 10.79
C GLU A 242 2.90 -3.72 9.76
N LEU A 243 2.93 -4.10 8.48
CA LEU A 243 2.76 -3.18 7.36
C LEU A 243 1.29 -3.03 6.97
N MET A 244 0.50 -4.12 7.08
CA MET A 244 -0.92 -4.13 6.75
C MET A 244 -1.62 -5.26 7.50
N ARG A 245 -2.70 -4.92 8.22
CA ARG A 245 -3.70 -5.85 8.71
C ARG A 245 -4.81 -5.97 7.68
N PHE A 246 -5.19 -7.18 7.29
CA PHE A 246 -6.31 -7.41 6.38
C PHE A 246 -7.12 -8.62 6.80
N PHE A 247 -8.30 -8.74 6.24
CA PHE A 247 -9.18 -9.91 6.45
C PHE A 247 -9.56 -10.48 5.11
N THR A 248 -9.45 -11.80 4.98
CA THR A 248 -9.90 -12.47 3.77
C THR A 248 -11.42 -12.41 3.68
N PRO A 249 -12.02 -12.46 2.48
CA PRO A 249 -13.45 -12.59 2.33
C PRO A 249 -13.89 -14.02 2.59
N PHE A 250 -15.20 -14.23 2.69
CA PHE A 250 -15.79 -15.56 2.62
C PHE A 250 -15.54 -16.19 1.24
N GLY A 251 -15.04 -17.43 1.22
CA GLY A 251 -14.66 -18.14 0.00
C GLY A 251 -15.82 -18.40 -0.95
N ILE A 252 -15.65 -18.03 -2.22
CA ILE A 252 -16.72 -18.09 -3.22
C ILE A 252 -17.17 -19.51 -3.52
N LYS A 253 -16.25 -20.48 -3.58
CA LYS A 253 -16.56 -21.85 -3.97
C LYS A 253 -17.63 -22.53 -3.11
N GLN A 254 -17.64 -22.25 -1.80
CA GLN A 254 -18.58 -22.85 -0.87
C GLN A 254 -19.90 -22.09 -0.77
N TYR A 255 -19.91 -20.78 -1.05
CA TYR A 255 -21.05 -19.91 -0.73
C TYR A 255 -21.61 -19.14 -1.92
N ASN A 256 -21.23 -19.45 -3.16
CA ASN A 256 -21.69 -18.72 -4.33
C ASN A 256 -23.03 -19.23 -4.92
N TYR A 257 -23.81 -19.95 -4.15
CA TYR A 257 -25.14 -20.43 -4.56
C TYR A 257 -26.22 -19.34 -4.49
N ILE A 258 -25.94 -18.25 -3.80
CA ILE A 258 -26.77 -17.05 -3.77
C ILE A 258 -26.15 -16.01 -4.70
N GLN A 259 -26.94 -15.42 -5.57
CA GLN A 259 -26.51 -14.34 -6.45
C GLN A 259 -27.36 -13.11 -6.28
N LEU A 260 -26.75 -11.95 -6.27
CA LEU A 260 -27.43 -10.68 -6.37
C LEU A 260 -27.83 -10.44 -7.82
N LYS A 261 -29.05 -9.93 -8.03
CA LYS A 261 -29.55 -9.63 -9.36
C LYS A 261 -28.59 -8.68 -10.10
N ASP A 262 -28.20 -9.05 -11.31
CA ASP A 262 -27.35 -8.28 -12.21
C ASP A 262 -25.96 -7.95 -11.65
N LYS A 263 -25.43 -8.75 -10.69
CA LYS A 263 -24.11 -8.59 -10.10
C LYS A 263 -23.31 -9.88 -10.18
N LEU A 264 -21.99 -9.71 -10.29
CA LEU A 264 -21.03 -10.82 -10.21
C LEU A 264 -20.20 -10.70 -8.94
N TRP A 265 -19.96 -11.82 -8.28
CA TRP A 265 -19.06 -11.90 -7.15
C TRP A 265 -17.60 -11.70 -7.61
N HIS A 266 -16.84 -10.92 -6.85
CA HIS A 266 -15.42 -10.74 -7.10
C HIS A 266 -14.62 -11.94 -6.55
N VAL A 267 -13.88 -12.60 -7.42
CA VAL A 267 -13.03 -13.77 -7.04
C VAL A 267 -11.75 -13.30 -6.34
N LYS A 268 -11.27 -12.11 -6.67
CA LYS A 268 -10.03 -11.54 -6.15
C LYS A 268 -10.32 -10.27 -5.40
N VAL A 269 -9.67 -10.12 -4.25
CA VAL A 269 -9.75 -8.91 -3.41
C VAL A 269 -8.43 -8.16 -3.49
N PRO A 270 -8.44 -6.90 -3.95
CA PRO A 270 -7.28 -6.04 -3.90
C PRO A 270 -7.22 -5.29 -2.56
N TYR A 271 -6.06 -5.31 -1.93
CA TYR A 271 -5.75 -4.51 -0.75
C TYR A 271 -4.59 -3.57 -1.10
N ARG A 272 -4.65 -2.34 -0.60
CA ARG A 272 -3.58 -1.35 -0.74
C ARG A 272 -3.37 -0.61 0.57
N MET A 273 -2.09 -0.44 0.95
CA MET A 273 -1.71 0.29 2.15
C MET A 273 -0.56 1.26 1.85
N ASP A 274 -0.66 2.49 2.35
CA ASP A 274 0.47 3.41 2.39
C ASP A 274 1.42 2.98 3.52
N ILE A 275 2.62 2.57 3.12
CA ILE A 275 3.69 2.13 4.03
C ILE A 275 4.88 3.10 4.05
N THR A 276 4.67 4.33 3.60
CA THR A 276 5.71 5.37 3.51
C THR A 276 6.41 5.62 4.84
N ASP A 277 5.69 5.53 5.95
CA ASP A 277 6.23 5.76 7.28
C ASP A 277 7.26 4.70 7.72
N PHE A 278 7.24 3.51 7.07
CA PHE A 278 8.23 2.45 7.33
C PHE A 278 9.48 2.54 6.44
N LYS A 279 9.64 3.62 5.71
CA LYS A 279 10.78 3.85 4.79
C LYS A 279 12.14 3.61 5.45
N THR A 280 12.33 4.05 6.70
CA THR A 280 13.57 3.87 7.44
C THR A 280 13.87 2.42 7.79
N ALA A 281 12.87 1.57 7.86
CA ALA A 281 13.00 0.14 8.06
C ALA A 281 13.31 -0.62 6.76
N LEU A 282 13.07 -0.01 5.59
CA LEU A 282 13.15 -0.65 4.26
C LEU A 282 14.33 -0.16 3.42
N SER A 283 14.52 1.16 3.29
CA SER A 283 15.42 1.79 2.32
C SER A 283 16.86 1.28 2.42
N GLY A 284 17.39 0.72 1.32
CA GLY A 284 18.74 0.20 1.22
C GLY A 284 19.04 -1.03 2.08
N LYS A 285 18.03 -1.64 2.67
CA LYS A 285 18.18 -2.79 3.59
C LYS A 285 17.75 -4.10 2.95
N THR A 286 18.35 -5.20 3.44
CA THR A 286 17.86 -6.55 3.20
C THR A 286 17.03 -6.97 4.42
N VAL A 287 15.76 -7.27 4.21
CA VAL A 287 14.78 -7.60 5.26
C VAL A 287 13.98 -8.84 4.89
N TYR A 288 13.37 -9.47 5.87
CA TYR A 288 12.35 -10.49 5.64
C TYR A 288 10.97 -9.83 5.61
N VAL A 289 10.29 -9.97 4.48
CA VAL A 289 8.88 -9.58 4.31
C VAL A 289 8.05 -10.84 4.43
N GLY A 290 7.08 -10.82 5.32
CA GLY A 290 6.21 -11.96 5.58
C GLY A 290 4.74 -11.67 5.33
N THR A 291 3.99 -12.73 5.07
CA THR A 291 2.53 -12.73 5.09
C THR A 291 2.03 -13.92 5.87
N PHE A 292 1.11 -13.66 6.77
CA PHE A 292 0.36 -14.62 7.55
C PHE A 292 -1.11 -14.58 7.18
N ILE A 293 -1.75 -15.75 7.09
CA ILE A 293 -3.21 -15.90 7.04
C ILE A 293 -3.56 -17.06 7.97
N GLY A 294 -4.29 -16.75 9.07
CA GLY A 294 -4.69 -17.73 10.06
C GLY A 294 -5.79 -18.64 9.54
N ASN A 295 -5.45 -19.76 8.92
CA ASN A 295 -6.40 -20.69 8.35
C ASN A 295 -6.09 -22.15 8.73
N TYR A 296 -7.08 -23.02 8.58
CA TYR A 296 -7.00 -24.46 8.87
C TYR A 296 -7.25 -25.31 7.63
N ASP A 297 -7.29 -24.70 6.43
CA ASP A 297 -7.64 -25.38 5.18
C ASP A 297 -6.39 -25.80 4.39
N LYS A 298 -6.42 -26.99 3.81
CA LYS A 298 -5.31 -27.52 3.00
C LYS A 298 -5.09 -26.76 1.69
N GLY A 299 -6.14 -26.18 1.12
CA GLY A 299 -6.07 -25.32 -0.06
C GLY A 299 -5.72 -23.87 0.31
N GLY A 300 -6.31 -23.37 1.40
CA GLY A 300 -6.07 -22.05 1.97
C GLY A 300 -6.40 -20.90 1.02
N HIS A 301 -5.43 -20.01 0.86
CA HIS A 301 -5.53 -18.77 0.08
C HIS A 301 -4.39 -18.65 -0.90
N LYS A 302 -4.61 -17.91 -1.98
CA LYS A 302 -3.57 -17.56 -2.96
C LYS A 302 -3.36 -16.05 -2.97
N ILE A 303 -2.10 -15.61 -2.88
CA ILE A 303 -1.76 -14.21 -2.85
C ILE A 303 -0.75 -13.82 -3.93
N SER A 304 -0.84 -12.59 -4.40
CA SER A 304 0.23 -11.88 -5.12
C SER A 304 0.46 -10.53 -4.47
N MET A 305 1.71 -10.17 -4.20
CA MET A 305 2.06 -8.97 -3.47
C MET A 305 3.23 -8.23 -4.10
N ASN A 306 3.08 -6.92 -4.22
CA ASN A 306 4.12 -6.01 -4.68
C ASN A 306 4.30 -4.86 -3.68
N ILE A 307 5.51 -4.31 -3.62
CA ILE A 307 5.75 -2.99 -3.01
C ILE A 307 6.18 -2.04 -4.12
N THR A 308 5.53 -0.88 -4.20
CA THR A 308 5.81 0.13 -5.21
C THR A 308 6.43 1.37 -4.57
N VAL A 309 7.49 1.90 -5.22
CA VAL A 309 8.20 3.12 -4.82
C VAL A 309 7.88 4.20 -5.84
N HIS A 310 7.21 5.25 -5.40
CA HIS A 310 6.75 6.36 -6.24
C HIS A 310 7.59 7.60 -5.97
N PRO A 311 8.36 8.10 -6.94
CA PRO A 311 9.04 9.38 -6.81
C PRO A 311 8.05 10.50 -6.49
N SER A 312 8.40 11.33 -5.53
CA SER A 312 7.58 12.47 -5.12
C SER A 312 8.45 13.69 -4.85
N GLU A 313 7.92 14.85 -5.15
CA GLU A 313 8.52 16.15 -4.82
C GLU A 313 7.94 16.74 -3.53
N SER A 314 7.19 15.94 -2.77
CA SER A 314 6.56 16.36 -1.51
C SER A 314 7.61 16.87 -0.52
N LYS A 315 7.35 18.05 0.04
CA LYS A 315 8.14 18.64 1.13
C LYS A 315 7.56 18.33 2.51
N LEU A 316 6.54 17.46 2.58
CA LEU A 316 5.95 17.07 3.86
C LEU A 316 6.99 16.34 4.70
N PRO A 317 7.04 16.62 6.02
CA PRO A 317 7.90 15.89 6.94
C PRO A 317 7.61 14.39 6.85
N GLN A 318 8.66 13.60 6.74
CA GLN A 318 8.57 12.14 6.74
C GLN A 318 9.21 11.60 8.02
N PRO A 319 8.71 10.50 8.58
CA PRO A 319 9.34 9.83 9.71
C PRO A 319 10.81 9.50 9.39
N ASN A 320 11.69 9.81 10.31
CA ASN A 320 13.12 9.49 10.24
C ASN A 320 13.55 8.39 11.20
N TYR A 321 12.61 7.89 11.98
CA TYR A 321 12.82 6.82 12.98
C TYR A 321 11.54 6.01 13.14
N CYS A 322 11.67 4.69 13.26
CA CYS A 322 10.59 3.76 13.52
C CYS A 322 11.05 2.79 14.62
N LEU A 323 10.32 2.77 15.73
CA LEU A 323 10.58 1.89 16.87
C LEU A 323 9.40 0.93 17.05
N PRO A 324 9.56 -0.37 16.76
CA PRO A 324 8.55 -1.36 17.07
C PRO A 324 8.48 -1.58 18.58
N LEU A 325 7.31 -1.42 19.17
CA LEU A 325 7.10 -1.55 20.61
C LEU A 325 6.45 -2.89 20.96
N PHE A 326 5.43 -3.29 20.23
CA PHE A 326 4.74 -4.56 20.43
C PHE A 326 4.03 -5.01 19.14
N ASN A 327 3.77 -6.31 19.08
CA ASN A 327 2.89 -6.90 18.08
C ASN A 327 2.14 -8.08 18.72
N THR A 328 0.81 -8.01 18.71
CA THR A 328 -0.09 -9.03 19.30
C THR A 328 -0.88 -9.78 18.22
N THR A 329 -0.50 -9.64 16.94
CA THR A 329 -1.02 -10.52 15.89
C THR A 329 -0.52 -11.93 16.15
N ASN A 330 -1.45 -12.88 16.31
CA ASN A 330 -1.11 -14.26 16.67
C ASN A 330 -0.56 -15.04 15.45
N VAL A 331 0.57 -14.58 14.93
CA VAL A 331 1.17 -15.10 13.69
C VAL A 331 1.60 -16.56 13.85
N MET A 332 2.04 -16.95 15.03
CA MET A 332 2.46 -18.32 15.34
C MET A 332 1.37 -19.13 16.08
N GLU A 333 0.10 -18.83 15.91
CA GLU A 333 -1.00 -19.58 16.53
C GLU A 333 -0.87 -21.09 16.28
N MET A 334 -0.62 -21.48 15.04
CA MET A 334 -0.42 -22.88 14.65
C MET A 334 0.88 -23.52 15.19
N ALA A 335 1.75 -22.72 15.81
CA ALA A 335 2.98 -23.17 16.48
C ALA A 335 2.92 -22.95 18.01
N GLY A 336 1.72 -22.84 18.57
CA GLY A 336 1.47 -22.80 20.02
C GLY A 336 1.63 -21.43 20.66
N GLN A 337 1.64 -20.33 19.90
CA GLN A 337 1.58 -18.99 20.45
C GLN A 337 0.14 -18.68 20.94
N GLU A 338 -0.02 -18.11 22.11
CA GLU A 338 -1.32 -17.79 22.69
C GLU A 338 -1.39 -16.32 23.13
N TYR A 339 -2.46 -15.62 22.68
CA TYR A 339 -2.71 -14.22 23.06
C TYR A 339 -4.13 -13.97 23.53
N ALA A 340 -5.03 -14.92 23.39
CA ALA A 340 -6.47 -14.74 23.60
C ALA A 340 -6.82 -14.15 24.97
N THR A 341 -6.01 -14.47 26.00
CA THR A 341 -6.26 -14.04 27.38
C THR A 341 -5.45 -12.80 27.81
N LEU A 342 -4.69 -12.19 26.90
CA LEU A 342 -3.77 -11.08 27.22
C LEU A 342 -4.49 -9.90 27.90
N PHE A 343 -5.65 -9.52 27.41
CA PHE A 343 -6.41 -8.39 27.91
C PHE A 343 -7.47 -8.75 28.98
N ASN A 344 -7.51 -10.01 29.43
CA ASN A 344 -8.37 -10.41 30.56
C ASN A 344 -7.86 -9.91 31.92
N HIS A 345 -6.69 -9.30 31.95
CA HIS A 345 -6.08 -8.72 33.14
C HIS A 345 -6.01 -7.19 33.03
N GLU A 346 -6.25 -6.48 34.13
CA GLU A 346 -6.29 -5.01 34.17
C GLU A 346 -5.02 -4.31 33.72
N LYS A 347 -3.85 -4.95 33.92
CA LYS A 347 -2.55 -4.45 33.42
C LYS A 347 -2.52 -4.43 31.88
N GLY A 348 -3.22 -5.35 31.23
CA GLY A 348 -3.21 -5.49 29.78
C GLY A 348 -1.83 -5.70 29.21
N LEU A 349 -1.45 -4.89 28.22
CA LEU A 349 -0.12 -4.87 27.60
C LEU A 349 0.64 -3.64 28.08
N GLU A 350 1.89 -3.85 28.50
CA GLU A 350 2.79 -2.78 28.93
C GLU A 350 4.16 -2.97 28.30
N VAL A 351 4.73 -1.90 27.75
CA VAL A 351 6.07 -1.89 27.18
C VAL A 351 6.84 -0.66 27.64
N THR A 352 8.09 -0.88 28.09
CA THR A 352 9.00 0.20 28.44
C THR A 352 10.05 0.36 27.34
N PHE A 353 10.30 1.61 26.92
CA PHE A 353 11.30 1.95 25.92
C PHE A 353 12.06 3.21 26.32
N THR A 354 13.29 3.36 25.80
CA THR A 354 14.15 4.51 26.12
C THR A 354 14.48 5.25 24.83
N LEU A 355 14.38 6.57 24.89
CA LEU A 355 14.80 7.49 23.82
C LEU A 355 16.12 8.13 24.21
N ASP A 356 17.09 8.11 23.29
CA ASP A 356 18.45 8.63 23.46
C ASP A 356 18.57 10.14 23.23
N LYS A 357 17.61 10.72 22.52
CA LYS A 357 17.54 12.14 22.15
C LYS A 357 16.10 12.63 22.05
N GLU A 358 15.93 13.92 21.81
CA GLU A 358 14.61 14.49 21.50
C GLU A 358 14.11 13.98 20.14
N TYR A 359 12.86 13.52 20.10
CA TYR A 359 12.13 13.20 18.88
C TYR A 359 10.94 14.15 18.74
N LYS A 360 10.95 14.96 17.66
CA LYS A 360 9.90 15.94 17.37
C LYS A 360 8.77 15.32 16.58
N ASN A 361 7.55 15.76 16.89
CA ASN A 361 6.33 15.29 16.20
C ASN A 361 6.18 13.77 16.24
N ALA A 362 6.48 13.16 17.38
CA ALA A 362 6.36 11.72 17.58
C ALA A 362 4.90 11.29 17.41
N LYS A 363 4.70 10.16 16.74
CA LYS A 363 3.40 9.50 16.56
C LYS A 363 3.49 8.07 17.02
N LEU A 364 2.43 7.59 17.62
CA LEU A 364 2.22 6.17 17.86
C LEU A 364 1.25 5.63 16.82
N ARG A 365 1.70 4.68 15.98
CA ARG A 365 0.84 3.96 15.06
C ARG A 365 0.25 2.74 15.77
N TYR A 366 -1.06 2.67 15.83
CA TYR A 366 -1.81 1.62 16.52
C TYR A 366 -2.76 0.92 15.57
N ILE A 367 -2.72 -0.42 15.56
CA ILE A 367 -3.65 -1.27 14.82
C ILE A 367 -4.30 -2.21 15.82
N THR A 368 -5.62 -2.24 15.83
CA THR A 368 -6.41 -3.12 16.70
C THR A 368 -7.64 -3.64 15.99
N THR A 369 -7.96 -4.91 16.21
CA THR A 369 -9.15 -5.57 15.70
C THR A 369 -9.59 -6.66 16.69
N GLY A 370 -10.88 -6.83 16.90
CA GLY A 370 -11.44 -8.01 17.55
C GLY A 370 -11.88 -9.00 16.47
N HIS A 371 -11.26 -10.17 16.40
CA HIS A 371 -11.61 -11.23 15.45
C HIS A 371 -11.57 -12.59 16.13
N GLY A 372 -12.58 -13.41 15.90
CA GLY A 372 -12.77 -14.64 16.66
C GLY A 372 -13.31 -14.35 18.06
N GLY A 373 -12.96 -15.17 19.03
CA GLY A 373 -13.33 -14.94 20.43
C GLY A 373 -14.80 -15.27 20.70
N TRP A 374 -15.26 -16.39 20.21
CA TRP A 374 -16.61 -16.90 20.46
C TRP A 374 -17.01 -16.87 21.92
N GLU A 375 -16.05 -17.13 22.83
CA GLU A 375 -16.28 -17.16 24.27
C GLU A 375 -16.32 -15.77 24.91
N ASN A 376 -15.64 -14.77 24.32
CA ASN A 376 -15.53 -13.42 24.86
C ASN A 376 -16.24 -12.35 24.00
N GLY A 377 -16.85 -12.75 22.90
CA GLY A 377 -17.65 -11.86 22.05
C GLY A 377 -16.87 -10.73 21.38
N ASP A 378 -15.54 -10.85 21.17
CA ASP A 378 -14.70 -9.75 20.70
C ASP A 378 -15.06 -9.27 19.29
N GLU A 379 -15.56 -10.16 18.45
CA GLU A 379 -15.87 -9.85 17.06
C GLU A 379 -17.03 -8.88 16.91
N PHE A 380 -18.08 -9.09 17.68
CA PHE A 380 -19.36 -8.36 17.58
C PHE A 380 -19.68 -7.49 18.79
N VAL A 381 -18.75 -7.37 19.74
CA VAL A 381 -18.91 -6.55 20.94
C VAL A 381 -17.96 -5.37 20.91
N PRO A 382 -18.45 -4.11 20.92
CA PRO A 382 -17.61 -2.93 20.96
C PRO A 382 -16.88 -2.83 22.31
N LYS A 383 -15.55 -2.89 22.32
CA LYS A 383 -14.70 -2.80 23.51
C LYS A 383 -13.81 -1.56 23.45
N LYS A 384 -13.81 -0.78 24.54
CA LYS A 384 -12.99 0.43 24.62
C LYS A 384 -11.50 0.08 24.74
N ASN A 385 -10.70 0.61 23.82
CA ASN A 385 -9.23 0.57 23.91
C ASN A 385 -8.75 1.86 24.57
N THR A 386 -7.85 1.75 25.55
CA THR A 386 -7.24 2.90 26.21
C THR A 386 -5.73 2.77 26.21
N LEU A 387 -5.05 3.82 25.73
CA LEU A 387 -3.60 3.89 25.64
C LEU A 387 -3.10 4.96 26.61
N ARG A 388 -2.12 4.59 27.45
CA ARG A 388 -1.48 5.49 28.41
C ARG A 388 0.02 5.54 28.19
N LEU A 389 0.58 6.75 28.25
CA LEU A 389 2.01 6.96 28.24
C LEU A 389 2.43 7.52 29.60
N ASN A 390 3.33 6.81 30.32
CA ASN A 390 3.73 7.13 31.69
C ASN A 390 2.53 7.34 32.64
N GLY A 391 1.53 6.44 32.52
CA GLY A 391 0.30 6.48 33.32
C GLY A 391 -0.76 7.50 32.88
N LYS A 392 -0.42 8.45 32.00
CA LYS A 392 -1.36 9.45 31.49
C LYS A 392 -2.06 8.91 30.23
N GLU A 393 -3.39 8.98 30.19
CA GLU A 393 -4.16 8.65 28.99
C GLU A 393 -3.78 9.59 27.83
N VAL A 394 -3.34 9.02 26.71
CA VAL A 394 -3.01 9.76 25.48
C VAL A 394 -4.03 9.53 24.38
N PHE A 395 -4.77 8.41 24.46
CA PHE A 395 -5.82 8.09 23.50
C PHE A 395 -6.78 7.05 24.06
N SER A 396 -8.07 7.19 23.74
CA SER A 396 -9.04 6.12 23.97
C SER A 396 -10.18 6.17 22.94
N PHE A 397 -10.66 5.01 22.51
CA PHE A 397 -11.74 4.90 21.54
C PHE A 397 -12.36 3.50 21.58
N VAL A 398 -13.50 3.36 20.94
CA VAL A 398 -14.10 2.07 20.67
C VAL A 398 -13.87 1.74 19.19
N PRO A 399 -13.05 0.73 18.87
CA PRO A 399 -12.80 0.32 17.50
C PRO A 399 -14.03 -0.40 16.93
N TRP A 400 -14.76 0.25 16.04
CA TRP A 400 -15.99 -0.29 15.49
C TRP A 400 -16.20 0.11 14.03
N ARG A 401 -16.66 -0.83 13.19
CA ARG A 401 -17.01 -0.59 11.80
C ARG A 401 -18.44 -0.99 11.51
N GLN A 402 -19.15 -0.15 10.75
CA GLN A 402 -20.55 -0.32 10.37
C GLN A 402 -20.75 -0.36 8.84
N ASP A 403 -19.66 -0.36 8.08
CA ASP A 403 -19.66 -0.25 6.63
C ASP A 403 -19.45 -1.60 5.91
N CYS A 404 -19.48 -2.72 6.62
CA CYS A 404 -19.13 -4.04 6.07
C CYS A 404 -20.04 -4.46 4.90
N GLY A 405 -21.31 -4.06 4.89
CA GLY A 405 -22.24 -4.31 3.79
C GLY A 405 -21.81 -3.69 2.45
N ALA A 406 -20.94 -2.65 2.47
CA ALA A 406 -20.39 -2.07 1.26
C ALA A 406 -19.45 -3.02 0.49
N TYR A 407 -18.95 -4.06 1.13
CA TYR A 407 -18.02 -5.05 0.57
C TYR A 407 -18.70 -6.36 0.16
N ARG A 408 -20.01 -6.37 0.08
CA ARG A 408 -20.81 -7.56 -0.23
C ARG A 408 -20.34 -8.31 -1.46
N LEU A 409 -19.91 -7.64 -2.51
CA LEU A 409 -19.48 -8.31 -3.75
C LEU A 409 -18.20 -9.14 -3.59
N PHE A 410 -17.43 -8.93 -2.55
CA PHE A 410 -16.30 -9.80 -2.18
C PHE A 410 -16.73 -10.97 -1.29
N ASN A 411 -17.92 -10.90 -0.69
CA ASN A 411 -18.46 -11.84 0.31
C ASN A 411 -19.80 -12.41 -0.16
N PRO A 412 -19.80 -13.43 -1.03
CA PRO A 412 -21.01 -13.91 -1.69
C PRO A 412 -22.09 -14.41 -0.72
N ALA A 413 -21.69 -15.08 0.33
CA ALA A 413 -22.60 -15.53 1.34
C ALA A 413 -21.86 -15.78 2.64
N SER A 414 -22.56 -15.67 3.73
CA SER A 414 -22.08 -16.06 5.02
C SER A 414 -22.85 -17.26 5.55
N GLY A 415 -22.94 -18.31 4.89
CA GLY A 415 -23.76 -19.47 5.23
C GLY A 415 -23.73 -19.99 6.68
N ASN A 416 -23.03 -19.31 7.59
CA ASN A 416 -22.86 -19.73 8.98
C ASN A 416 -23.99 -19.28 9.93
N PHE A 417 -24.90 -18.40 9.47
CA PHE A 417 -25.97 -17.88 10.32
C PHE A 417 -27.34 -18.37 9.81
N ASN A 418 -28.15 -18.94 10.73
CA ASN A 418 -29.42 -19.54 10.41
C ASN A 418 -30.52 -18.54 10.04
N ASP A 419 -30.31 -17.25 10.27
CA ASP A 419 -31.23 -16.16 9.94
C ASP A 419 -31.24 -15.77 8.46
N GLY A 420 -30.40 -16.40 7.65
CA GLY A 420 -30.27 -16.11 6.21
C GLY A 420 -29.57 -14.80 5.88
N LEU A 421 -29.12 -14.04 6.88
CA LEU A 421 -28.32 -12.84 6.68
C LEU A 421 -26.84 -13.19 6.47
N SER A 422 -26.17 -12.42 5.63
CA SER A 422 -24.74 -12.55 5.46
C SER A 422 -24.03 -11.97 6.67
N SER A 423 -23.19 -12.76 7.34
CA SER A 423 -22.36 -12.24 8.44
C SER A 423 -21.40 -11.13 7.97
N SER A 424 -21.08 -11.09 6.68
CA SER A 424 -20.27 -10.03 6.09
C SER A 424 -20.86 -8.64 6.23
N ASP A 425 -22.17 -8.53 6.44
CA ASP A 425 -22.84 -7.22 6.57
C ASP A 425 -22.87 -6.71 8.02
N LEU A 426 -22.60 -7.57 8.99
CA LEU A 426 -22.67 -7.21 10.40
C LEU A 426 -21.55 -6.24 10.77
N SER A 427 -21.89 -5.29 11.66
CA SER A 427 -20.90 -4.40 12.27
C SER A 427 -19.93 -5.19 13.14
N ARG A 428 -18.65 -4.80 13.16
CA ARG A 428 -17.57 -5.56 13.80
C ARG A 428 -16.53 -4.66 14.46
N SER A 429 -15.73 -5.28 15.31
CA SER A 429 -14.62 -4.62 16.02
C SER A 429 -13.47 -4.25 15.09
N ASN A 430 -13.63 -3.15 14.34
CA ASN A 430 -12.65 -2.46 13.49
C ASN A 430 -12.17 -3.24 12.26
N TRP A 431 -12.94 -4.17 11.74
CA TRP A 431 -12.63 -4.89 10.52
C TRP A 431 -13.88 -5.28 9.72
N CYS A 432 -13.71 -5.63 8.46
CA CYS A 432 -14.76 -6.25 7.64
C CYS A 432 -14.11 -7.30 6.73
N PRO A 433 -14.80 -8.41 6.44
CA PRO A 433 -14.31 -9.41 5.50
C PRO A 433 -14.02 -8.80 4.13
N GLY A 434 -12.85 -9.11 3.56
CA GLY A 434 -12.42 -8.58 2.27
C GLY A 434 -11.86 -7.15 2.33
N THR A 435 -11.41 -6.68 3.51
CA THR A 435 -10.85 -5.33 3.66
C THR A 435 -9.54 -5.30 4.45
N ALA A 436 -8.77 -4.22 4.27
CA ALA A 436 -7.69 -3.88 5.17
C ALA A 436 -8.18 -3.00 6.32
N THR A 437 -7.58 -3.18 7.50
CA THR A 437 -7.79 -2.29 8.65
C THR A 437 -6.80 -1.14 8.58
N GLN A 438 -7.31 0.10 8.63
CA GLN A 438 -6.47 1.28 8.62
C GLN A 438 -5.81 1.47 10.00
N PRO A 439 -4.50 1.79 10.06
CA PRO A 439 -3.85 2.15 11.32
C PRO A 439 -4.38 3.50 11.83
N ILE A 440 -4.28 3.69 13.15
CA ILE A 440 -4.58 4.94 13.81
C ILE A 440 -3.26 5.58 14.22
N ASP A 441 -2.99 6.79 13.73
CA ASP A 441 -1.82 7.57 14.10
C ASP A 441 -2.18 8.53 15.24
N ILE A 442 -1.63 8.27 16.43
CA ILE A 442 -1.86 9.04 17.65
C ILE A 442 -0.69 10.00 17.83
N THR A 443 -0.96 11.29 17.85
CA THR A 443 0.07 12.32 18.03
C THR A 443 0.52 12.38 19.48
N LEU A 444 1.82 12.17 19.73
CA LEU A 444 2.44 12.25 21.05
C LEU A 444 3.19 13.58 21.27
N GLY A 445 3.36 14.41 20.22
CA GLY A 445 4.12 15.64 20.29
C GLY A 445 5.63 15.42 20.33
N ASN A 446 6.35 16.27 21.05
CA ASN A 446 7.80 16.13 21.21
C ASN A 446 8.10 15.27 22.42
N LEU A 447 8.86 14.21 22.23
CA LEU A 447 9.32 13.33 23.29
C LEU A 447 10.79 13.64 23.60
N GLN A 448 11.10 13.93 24.86
CA GLN A 448 12.46 14.21 25.34
C GLN A 448 13.26 12.91 25.53
N PRO A 449 14.60 12.96 25.64
CA PRO A 449 15.39 11.82 26.07
C PRO A 449 14.88 11.28 27.42
N GLY A 450 14.78 9.96 27.53
CA GLY A 450 14.29 9.35 28.77
C GLY A 450 13.57 8.03 28.53
N THR A 451 13.11 7.45 29.63
CA THR A 451 12.39 6.17 29.64
C THR A 451 10.89 6.43 29.71
N TYR A 452 10.16 5.73 28.86
CA TYR A 452 8.72 5.82 28.73
C TYR A 452 8.09 4.44 28.89
N THR A 453 6.91 4.40 29.50
CA THR A 453 6.07 3.20 29.59
C THR A 453 4.78 3.45 28.85
N LEU A 454 4.53 2.64 27.79
CA LEU A 454 3.26 2.60 27.08
C LEU A 454 2.45 1.43 27.61
N GLN A 455 1.19 1.71 27.98
CA GLN A 455 0.23 0.71 28.40
C GLN A 455 -0.98 0.72 27.46
N VAL A 456 -1.48 -0.47 27.11
CA VAL A 456 -2.73 -0.67 26.38
C VAL A 456 -3.65 -1.55 27.22
N THR A 457 -4.87 -1.07 27.46
CA THR A 457 -5.89 -1.81 28.18
C THR A 457 -7.17 -1.92 27.34
N ILE A 458 -7.77 -3.12 27.32
CA ILE A 458 -9.00 -3.43 26.63
C ILE A 458 -9.83 -4.29 27.59
N PRO A 459 -10.76 -3.70 28.36
CA PRO A 459 -11.59 -4.46 29.30
C PRO A 459 -12.42 -5.50 28.55
N GLN A 460 -12.34 -6.76 28.94
CA GLN A 460 -12.97 -7.89 28.24
C GLN A 460 -14.40 -8.20 28.72
N GLY A 461 -14.82 -7.68 29.85
CA GLY A 461 -16.07 -8.07 30.48
C GLY A 461 -16.00 -9.43 31.17
N ALA A 462 -17.11 -9.88 31.74
CA ALA A 462 -17.23 -11.25 32.24
C ALA A 462 -17.35 -12.20 31.04
N PRO A 463 -16.75 -13.41 31.08
CA PRO A 463 -17.02 -14.45 30.11
C PRO A 463 -18.54 -14.70 30.08
N GLU A 464 -19.13 -14.73 28.90
CA GLU A 464 -20.51 -15.20 28.76
C GLU A 464 -20.51 -16.70 29.13
N GLY A 465 -21.26 -17.05 30.17
CA GLY A 465 -21.40 -18.41 30.66
C GLY A 465 -22.25 -19.29 29.74
#